data_5a625b12656eaf9e6da551a0f22aff01
#
_entry.id   5a625b12656eaf9e6da551a0f22aff01
#
_cell.length_a   1.000
_cell.length_b   1.000
_cell.length_c   1.000
_cell.angle_alpha   90.00
_cell.angle_beta   90.00
_cell.angle_gamma   90.00
#
_symmetry.space_group_name_H-M   'P 1'
#
loop_
_entity.id
_entity.type
_entity.pdbx_description
1 polymer ?
#
loop_
_entity_poly.entity_id
_entity_poly.type
_entity_poly.pdbx_seq_one_letter_code
_entity_poly.pdbx_strand_id
1 'polypeptide(L)'
;MKERVKILGVSVDKIRLDRLFSKTQSYLNQQACHVIYFVGMKTVFSAEGNEAFTSFLEHCDYAIVAERTMEEKIYNEKTSSSKEKMLLAQRYLERLLIRMNKNRLSLYLIGNAREEIDRLSNNLAQYYSGIQCYGSCIEEEMNEEVIDVVINDMNGVAPDVVFILLDGQSTMEFLEENRAKMNAKLCLCIGEAEEEVLQEIGLETEVPNFIKRLGLEGVYKRIFEKHNLSHTVLKKMFQKKIKQEDFEQEQDRKTEQDEK
;
A
#
# COMPACT_ATOMS: atom_id res chain seq x y z
N MET A 1 -5.97 10.88 18.87
CA MET A 1 -6.78 11.07 17.66
C MET A 1 -5.90 10.84 16.45
N LYS A 2 -6.36 10.18 15.39
CA LYS A 2 -5.64 10.08 14.12
C LYS A 2 -5.73 11.44 13.43
N GLU A 3 -4.60 11.96 12.93
CA GLU A 3 -4.60 13.14 12.06
C GLU A 3 -4.80 12.64 10.62
N ARG A 4 -5.89 13.04 9.98
CA ARG A 4 -6.20 12.70 8.59
C ARG A 4 -6.17 13.93 7.70
N VAL A 5 -5.69 13.75 6.50
CA VAL A 5 -5.64 14.75 5.44
C VAL A 5 -6.41 14.21 4.24
N LYS A 6 -7.20 15.04 3.59
CA LYS A 6 -7.88 14.66 2.34
C LYS A 6 -7.00 15.02 1.15
N ILE A 7 -6.89 14.11 0.20
CA ILE A 7 -6.25 14.30 -1.10
C ILE A 7 -7.23 13.85 -2.17
N LEU A 8 -7.76 14.77 -2.95
CA LEU A 8 -8.76 14.51 -3.99
C LEU A 8 -9.92 13.62 -3.47
N GLY A 9 -10.45 13.95 -2.30
CA GLY A 9 -11.56 13.23 -1.67
C GLY A 9 -11.15 12.02 -0.81
N VAL A 10 -9.96 11.45 -0.98
CA VAL A 10 -9.48 10.30 -0.20
C VAL A 10 -8.85 10.75 1.12
N SER A 11 -9.31 10.17 2.23
CA SER A 11 -8.76 10.43 3.56
C SER A 11 -7.53 9.56 3.81
N VAL A 12 -6.37 10.16 4.06
CA VAL A 12 -5.11 9.49 4.37
C VAL A 12 -4.60 9.88 5.75
N ASP A 13 -3.92 8.95 6.42
CA ASP A 13 -3.41 9.17 7.77
C ASP A 13 -2.03 9.85 7.73
N LYS A 14 -1.93 11.04 8.36
CA LYS A 14 -0.65 11.71 8.59
C LYS A 14 -0.02 11.13 9.85
N ILE A 15 0.95 10.26 9.68
CA ILE A 15 1.57 9.53 10.79
C ILE A 15 3.09 9.42 10.62
N ARG A 16 3.81 9.51 11.74
CA ARG A 16 5.26 9.27 11.75
C ARG A 16 5.57 7.78 11.77
N LEU A 17 6.65 7.38 11.10
CA LEU A 17 7.09 5.98 10.99
C LEU A 17 7.14 5.26 12.34
N ASP A 18 7.75 5.88 13.37
CA ASP A 18 7.89 5.23 14.67
C ASP A 18 6.55 4.98 15.35
N ARG A 19 5.58 5.89 15.17
CA ARG A 19 4.24 5.73 15.71
C ARG A 19 3.47 4.64 14.98
N LEU A 20 3.54 4.60 13.64
CA LEU A 20 2.93 3.55 12.84
C LEU A 20 3.52 2.19 13.22
N PHE A 21 4.83 2.10 13.33
CA PHE A 21 5.51 0.86 13.70
C PHE A 21 5.18 0.40 15.13
N SER A 22 5.06 1.32 16.09
CA SER A 22 4.59 1.01 17.45
C SER A 22 3.17 0.45 17.45
N LYS A 23 2.28 0.99 16.60
CA LYS A 23 0.91 0.47 16.43
C LYS A 23 0.92 -0.94 15.83
N THR A 24 1.73 -1.15 14.79
CA THR A 24 1.94 -2.48 14.19
C THR A 24 2.38 -3.52 15.24
N GLN A 25 3.28 -3.14 16.14
CA GLN A 25 3.70 -4.03 17.23
C GLN A 25 2.54 -4.39 18.16
N SER A 26 1.66 -3.41 18.45
CA SER A 26 0.45 -3.67 19.23
C SER A 26 -0.51 -4.62 18.50
N TYR A 27 -0.68 -4.45 17.19
CA TYR A 27 -1.53 -5.28 16.35
C TYR A 27 -1.05 -6.74 16.31
N LEU A 28 0.24 -6.96 16.14
CA LEU A 28 0.83 -8.30 16.14
C LEU A 28 0.65 -9.07 17.46
N ASN A 29 0.27 -8.38 18.54
CA ASN A 29 -0.05 -9.00 19.84
C ASN A 29 -1.56 -9.16 20.07
N GLN A 30 -2.40 -8.86 19.08
CA GLN A 30 -3.86 -8.99 19.16
C GLN A 30 -4.33 -10.13 18.24
N GLN A 31 -5.56 -10.58 18.45
CA GLN A 31 -6.16 -11.63 17.59
C GLN A 31 -6.98 -11.05 16.44
N ALA A 32 -7.31 -9.76 16.48
CA ALA A 32 -8.06 -9.11 15.41
C ALA A 32 -7.14 -8.81 14.21
N CYS A 33 -7.66 -8.98 13.00
CA CYS A 33 -6.98 -8.60 11.78
C CYS A 33 -7.03 -7.08 11.59
N HIS A 34 -5.88 -6.42 11.69
CA HIS A 34 -5.72 -4.99 11.47
C HIS A 34 -5.27 -4.71 10.03
N VAL A 35 -5.86 -3.69 9.40
CA VAL A 35 -5.63 -3.37 7.99
C VAL A 35 -4.86 -2.06 7.86
N ILE A 36 -3.72 -2.11 7.13
CA ILE A 36 -2.98 -0.93 6.69
C ILE A 36 -3.01 -0.91 5.16
N TYR A 37 -3.60 0.13 4.60
CA TYR A 37 -3.71 0.32 3.16
C TYR A 37 -2.66 1.31 2.66
N PHE A 38 -1.94 0.95 1.59
CA PHE A 38 -0.97 1.81 0.91
C PHE A 38 -1.67 2.55 -0.23
N VAL A 39 -1.83 3.86 -0.07
CA VAL A 39 -2.57 4.72 -0.99
C VAL A 39 -1.62 5.34 -2.00
N GLY A 40 -1.79 5.00 -3.25
CA GLY A 40 -1.10 5.58 -4.40
C GLY A 40 -2.03 6.44 -5.28
N MET A 41 -1.52 6.99 -6.38
CA MET A 41 -2.34 7.75 -7.34
C MET A 41 -3.46 6.91 -7.93
N LYS A 42 -3.20 5.65 -8.26
CA LYS A 42 -4.24 4.74 -8.79
C LYS A 42 -5.38 4.60 -7.80
N THR A 43 -5.06 4.37 -6.51
CA THR A 43 -6.06 4.29 -5.44
C THR A 43 -6.95 5.54 -5.39
N VAL A 44 -6.35 6.73 -5.52
CA VAL A 44 -7.10 8.00 -5.53
C VAL A 44 -8.02 8.11 -6.75
N PHE A 45 -7.56 7.71 -7.93
CA PHE A 45 -8.39 7.71 -9.14
C PHE A 45 -9.49 6.66 -9.07
N SER A 46 -9.22 5.46 -8.55
CA SER A 46 -10.23 4.41 -8.35
C SER A 46 -11.30 4.79 -7.32
N ALA A 47 -10.93 5.65 -6.36
CA ALA A 47 -11.85 6.16 -5.35
C ALA A 47 -12.73 7.33 -5.86
N GLU A 48 -12.36 7.96 -6.99
CA GLU A 48 -13.13 9.07 -7.56
C GLU A 48 -14.53 8.61 -8.01
N GLY A 49 -15.57 9.16 -7.40
CA GLY A 49 -16.95 8.78 -7.66
C GLY A 49 -17.36 7.40 -7.10
N ASN A 50 -16.48 6.73 -6.35
CA ASN A 50 -16.74 5.45 -5.71
C ASN A 50 -16.81 5.63 -4.18
N GLU A 51 -18.03 5.92 -3.69
CA GLU A 51 -18.28 6.15 -2.25
C GLU A 51 -18.00 4.91 -1.42
N ALA A 52 -18.28 3.70 -1.94
CA ALA A 52 -18.01 2.45 -1.24
C ALA A 52 -16.51 2.29 -0.98
N PHE A 53 -15.68 2.49 -2.01
CA PHE A 53 -14.24 2.37 -1.88
C PHE A 53 -13.64 3.45 -0.95
N THR A 54 -14.15 4.69 -1.05
CA THR A 54 -13.74 5.76 -0.13
C THR A 54 -14.08 5.42 1.32
N SER A 55 -15.28 4.92 1.56
CA SER A 55 -15.73 4.46 2.89
C SER A 55 -14.86 3.31 3.41
N PHE A 56 -14.56 2.33 2.56
CA PHE A 56 -13.66 1.23 2.91
C PHE A 56 -12.29 1.73 3.38
N LEU A 57 -11.67 2.66 2.65
CA LEU A 57 -10.38 3.26 3.02
C LEU A 57 -10.44 3.98 4.38
N GLU A 58 -11.56 4.64 4.69
CA GLU A 58 -11.79 5.29 5.99
C GLU A 58 -11.92 4.30 7.14
N HIS A 59 -12.38 3.08 6.87
CA HIS A 59 -12.51 2.00 7.87
C HIS A 59 -11.23 1.17 8.05
N CYS A 60 -10.21 1.36 7.22
CA CYS A 60 -8.90 0.79 7.46
C CYS A 60 -8.28 1.33 8.76
N ASP A 61 -7.52 0.50 9.46
CA ASP A 61 -6.80 0.93 10.66
C ASP A 61 -5.83 2.06 10.35
N TYR A 62 -5.16 2.00 9.20
CA TYR A 62 -4.41 3.10 8.60
C TYR A 62 -4.50 3.07 7.08
N ALA A 63 -4.64 4.26 6.48
CA ALA A 63 -4.45 4.51 5.05
C ALA A 63 -3.24 5.43 4.90
N ILE A 64 -2.09 4.91 4.49
CA ILE A 64 -0.83 5.66 4.41
C ILE A 64 -0.43 5.90 2.96
N VAL A 65 0.13 7.06 2.68
CA VAL A 65 0.58 7.37 1.33
C VAL A 65 1.80 6.55 0.94
N ALA A 66 1.77 6.05 -0.28
CA ALA A 66 2.83 5.26 -0.88
C ALA A 66 3.57 6.00 -2.00
N GLU A 67 3.26 7.29 -2.23
CA GLU A 67 3.80 8.07 -3.32
C GLU A 67 4.37 9.41 -2.87
N ARG A 68 5.50 9.83 -3.47
CA ARG A 68 6.27 11.02 -3.07
C ARG A 68 5.47 12.31 -3.21
N THR A 69 4.77 12.49 -4.32
CA THR A 69 3.98 13.70 -4.58
C THR A 69 2.89 13.90 -3.53
N MET A 70 2.29 12.81 -3.06
CA MET A 70 1.29 12.82 -2.00
C MET A 70 1.94 13.03 -0.63
N GLU A 71 3.08 12.40 -0.37
CA GLU A 71 3.83 12.56 0.88
C GLU A 71 4.26 14.01 1.08
N GLU A 72 4.79 14.66 0.03
CA GLU A 72 5.17 16.08 0.05
C GLU A 72 3.97 17.02 0.35
N LYS A 73 2.80 16.73 -0.21
CA LYS A 73 1.57 17.50 0.07
C LYS A 73 1.13 17.37 1.53
N ILE A 74 1.20 16.17 2.10
CA ILE A 74 0.76 15.91 3.48
C ILE A 74 1.68 16.55 4.51
N TYR A 75 3.00 16.46 4.29
CA TYR A 75 3.97 16.92 5.27
C TYR A 75 4.45 18.37 5.05
N ASN A 76 3.98 19.05 3.99
CA ASN A 76 4.42 20.40 3.57
C ASN A 76 5.95 20.53 3.44
N GLU A 77 6.63 19.41 3.29
CA GLU A 77 8.07 19.36 3.11
C GLU A 77 8.37 19.38 1.60
N LYS A 78 8.61 20.58 1.04
CA LYS A 78 9.33 20.66 -0.23
C LYS A 78 10.74 20.12 0.03
N THR A 79 10.90 18.83 -0.17
CA THR A 79 12.19 18.15 -0.01
C THR A 79 13.10 18.59 -1.15
N SER A 80 13.74 19.73 -0.96
CA SER A 80 14.63 20.36 -1.94
C SER A 80 15.96 19.63 -2.13
N SER A 81 16.20 18.48 -1.51
CA SER A 81 17.56 17.91 -1.54
C SER A 81 17.69 16.39 -1.45
N SER A 82 16.64 15.60 -1.58
CA SER A 82 16.92 14.17 -1.53
C SER A 82 16.02 13.33 -2.45
N LYS A 83 16.48 13.18 -3.71
CA LYS A 83 16.16 12.03 -4.54
C LYS A 83 16.46 10.68 -3.85
N GLU A 84 17.08 10.69 -2.69
CA GLU A 84 17.58 9.54 -1.93
C GLU A 84 16.71 9.16 -0.72
N LYS A 85 15.74 9.98 -0.32
CA LYS A 85 14.94 9.68 0.87
C LYS A 85 13.81 8.71 0.51
N MET A 86 13.86 7.51 1.06
CA MET A 86 12.79 6.51 0.91
C MET A 86 11.47 7.04 1.46
N LEU A 87 10.36 6.71 0.79
CA LEU A 87 9.01 7.01 1.21
C LEU A 87 8.66 6.38 2.57
N LEU A 88 7.68 6.96 3.27
CA LEU A 88 7.17 6.41 4.52
C LEU A 88 6.77 4.95 4.38
N ALA A 89 6.00 4.62 3.33
CA ALA A 89 5.54 3.26 3.05
C ALA A 89 6.70 2.29 2.84
N GLN A 90 7.73 2.69 2.11
CA GLN A 90 8.93 1.88 1.87
C GLN A 90 9.72 1.63 3.16
N ARG A 91 10.00 2.68 3.93
CA ARG A 91 10.69 2.58 5.22
C ARG A 91 9.93 1.73 6.21
N TYR A 92 8.60 1.83 6.17
CA TYR A 92 7.73 1.02 7.00
C TYR A 92 7.82 -0.46 6.60
N LEU A 93 7.70 -0.78 5.31
CA LEU A 93 7.76 -2.14 4.80
C LEU A 93 9.12 -2.79 5.06
N GLU A 94 10.22 -2.06 4.80
CA GLU A 94 11.58 -2.55 5.10
C GLU A 94 11.75 -2.88 6.60
N ARG A 95 11.32 -1.97 7.47
CA ARG A 95 11.41 -2.15 8.93
C ARG A 95 10.55 -3.31 9.41
N LEU A 96 9.37 -3.51 8.80
CA LEU A 96 8.50 -4.64 9.10
C LEU A 96 9.15 -5.97 8.70
N LEU A 97 9.69 -6.08 7.47
CA LEU A 97 10.36 -7.28 6.99
C LEU A 97 11.59 -7.64 7.83
N ILE A 98 12.42 -6.66 8.22
CA ILE A 98 13.54 -6.88 9.14
C ILE A 98 13.04 -7.46 10.48
N ARG A 99 11.94 -6.92 11.01
CA ARG A 99 11.36 -7.41 12.26
C ARG A 99 10.79 -8.81 12.11
N MET A 100 10.04 -9.06 11.03
CA MET A 100 9.47 -10.38 10.74
C MET A 100 10.57 -11.43 10.65
N ASN A 101 11.64 -11.12 9.92
CA ASN A 101 12.81 -11.98 9.78
C ASN A 101 13.46 -12.29 11.15
N LYS A 102 13.66 -11.27 11.99
CA LYS A 102 14.27 -11.42 13.32
C LYS A 102 13.40 -12.26 14.26
N ASN A 103 12.09 -12.10 14.20
CA ASN A 103 11.15 -12.78 15.11
C ASN A 103 10.54 -14.06 14.52
N ARG A 104 10.97 -14.46 13.32
CA ARG A 104 10.49 -15.64 12.60
C ARG A 104 8.96 -15.64 12.43
N LEU A 105 8.41 -14.48 12.07
CA LEU A 105 6.99 -14.35 11.81
C LEU A 105 6.61 -14.98 10.47
N SER A 106 5.37 -15.42 10.38
CA SER A 106 4.79 -15.97 9.16
C SER A 106 4.13 -14.90 8.30
N LEU A 107 4.29 -15.03 6.98
CA LEU A 107 3.72 -14.19 5.95
C LEU A 107 2.87 -15.02 5.00
N TYR A 108 1.69 -14.51 4.67
CA TYR A 108 0.86 -15.07 3.63
C TYR A 108 0.65 -14.04 2.52
N LEU A 109 0.83 -14.45 1.26
CA LEU A 109 0.67 -13.62 0.07
C LEU A 109 -0.64 -13.96 -0.62
N ILE A 110 -1.44 -12.94 -0.97
CA ILE A 110 -2.65 -13.08 -1.78
C ILE A 110 -2.49 -12.17 -2.99
N GLY A 111 -2.54 -12.72 -4.19
CA GLY A 111 -2.40 -11.98 -5.45
C GLY A 111 -3.14 -12.66 -6.58
N ASN A 112 -3.09 -12.06 -7.77
CA ASN A 112 -3.76 -12.56 -8.99
C ASN A 112 -2.81 -13.21 -10.00
N ALA A 113 -1.50 -13.26 -9.72
CA ALA A 113 -0.49 -13.84 -10.59
C ALA A 113 0.41 -14.81 -9.81
N ARG A 114 0.30 -16.12 -10.11
CA ARG A 114 1.07 -17.16 -9.44
C ARG A 114 2.57 -16.94 -9.53
N GLU A 115 3.05 -16.56 -10.72
CA GLU A 115 4.47 -16.28 -10.94
C GLU A 115 5.01 -15.15 -10.06
N GLU A 116 4.19 -14.16 -9.74
CA GLU A 116 4.58 -13.03 -8.88
C GLU A 116 4.67 -13.46 -7.42
N ILE A 117 3.69 -14.24 -6.96
CA ILE A 117 3.68 -14.80 -5.61
C ILE A 117 4.90 -15.71 -5.40
N ASP A 118 5.16 -16.63 -6.31
CA ASP A 118 6.27 -17.58 -6.21
C ASP A 118 7.62 -16.85 -6.24
N ARG A 119 7.75 -15.82 -7.09
CA ARG A 119 8.95 -14.99 -7.16
C ARG A 119 9.16 -14.19 -5.88
N LEU A 120 8.12 -13.53 -5.36
CA LEU A 120 8.21 -12.77 -4.12
C LEU A 120 8.54 -13.69 -2.93
N SER A 121 7.91 -14.85 -2.86
CA SER A 121 8.18 -15.86 -1.84
C SER A 121 9.64 -16.34 -1.89
N ASN A 122 10.16 -16.67 -3.08
CA ASN A 122 11.54 -17.10 -3.26
C ASN A 122 12.55 -16.01 -2.85
N ASN A 123 12.26 -14.76 -3.19
CA ASN A 123 13.12 -13.64 -2.86
C ASN A 123 13.11 -13.34 -1.37
N LEU A 124 11.93 -13.42 -0.73
CA LEU A 124 11.83 -13.31 0.72
C LEU A 124 12.61 -14.41 1.42
N ALA A 125 12.51 -15.65 0.95
CA ALA A 125 13.28 -16.77 1.49
C ALA A 125 14.80 -16.56 1.36
N GLN A 126 15.25 -15.96 0.26
CA GLN A 126 16.66 -15.68 0.02
C GLN A 126 17.21 -14.57 0.93
N TYR A 127 16.48 -13.45 1.09
CA TYR A 127 16.98 -12.27 1.79
C TYR A 127 16.48 -12.14 3.23
N TYR A 128 15.40 -12.82 3.56
CA TYR A 128 14.76 -12.83 4.88
C TYR A 128 14.41 -14.26 5.30
N SER A 129 15.42 -15.12 5.40
CA SER A 129 15.28 -16.57 5.64
C SER A 129 14.57 -16.94 6.94
N GLY A 130 14.38 -16.00 7.85
CA GLY A 130 13.59 -16.19 9.07
C GLY A 130 12.08 -16.01 8.85
N ILE A 131 11.63 -15.51 7.70
CA ILE A 131 10.21 -15.37 7.39
C ILE A 131 9.71 -16.67 6.78
N GLN A 132 8.65 -17.25 7.35
CA GLN A 132 7.94 -18.38 6.74
C GLN A 132 6.89 -17.80 5.78
N CYS A 133 7.12 -17.92 4.47
CA CYS A 133 6.28 -17.36 3.44
C CYS A 133 5.39 -18.42 2.79
N TYR A 134 4.11 -18.14 2.70
CA TYR A 134 3.07 -18.93 2.05
C TYR A 134 2.30 -18.04 1.09
N GLY A 135 1.43 -18.61 0.25
CA GLY A 135 0.60 -17.77 -0.60
C GLY A 135 -0.37 -18.53 -1.48
N SER A 136 -1.47 -17.87 -1.80
CA SER A 136 -2.49 -18.32 -2.75
C SER A 136 -2.68 -17.32 -3.86
N CYS A 137 -2.99 -17.83 -5.05
CA CYS A 137 -3.30 -17.03 -6.23
C CYS A 137 -4.80 -17.10 -6.53
N ILE A 138 -5.41 -15.95 -6.79
CA ILE A 138 -6.78 -15.81 -7.28
C ILE A 138 -6.68 -15.50 -8.77
N GLU A 139 -6.53 -16.54 -9.61
CA GLU A 139 -6.31 -16.41 -11.06
C GLU A 139 -7.59 -16.12 -11.84
N GLU A 140 -8.74 -16.50 -11.30
CA GLU A 140 -10.05 -16.38 -11.90
C GLU A 140 -10.90 -15.30 -11.22
N GLU A 141 -12.15 -15.14 -11.64
CA GLU A 141 -13.10 -14.27 -10.95
C GLU A 141 -13.21 -14.65 -9.48
N MET A 142 -13.19 -13.67 -8.61
CA MET A 142 -13.37 -13.84 -7.16
C MET A 142 -14.80 -14.28 -6.87
N ASN A 143 -15.05 -15.59 -7.01
CA ASN A 143 -16.30 -16.20 -6.55
C ASN A 143 -16.13 -16.77 -5.13
N GLU A 144 -17.26 -17.06 -4.49
CA GLU A 144 -17.30 -17.51 -3.09
C GLU A 144 -16.48 -18.78 -2.87
N GLU A 145 -16.50 -19.73 -3.82
CA GLU A 145 -15.76 -21.01 -3.70
C GLU A 145 -14.26 -20.79 -3.72
N VAL A 146 -13.74 -19.94 -4.60
CA VAL A 146 -12.31 -19.61 -4.70
C VAL A 146 -11.85 -18.88 -3.45
N ILE A 147 -12.64 -17.91 -2.98
CA ILE A 147 -12.33 -17.14 -1.78
C ILE A 147 -12.32 -18.05 -0.54
N ASP A 148 -13.28 -18.94 -0.39
CA ASP A 148 -13.32 -19.87 0.74
C ASP A 148 -12.10 -20.80 0.75
N VAL A 149 -11.62 -21.27 -0.40
CA VAL A 149 -10.38 -22.04 -0.49
C VAL A 149 -9.18 -21.21 -0.01
N VAL A 150 -9.04 -19.96 -0.45
CA VAL A 150 -7.95 -19.07 -0.04
C VAL A 150 -8.00 -18.77 1.46
N ILE A 151 -9.19 -18.45 1.99
CA ILE A 151 -9.39 -18.18 3.41
C ILE A 151 -9.08 -19.42 4.28
N ASN A 152 -9.52 -20.59 3.84
CA ASN A 152 -9.27 -21.84 4.58
C ASN A 152 -7.78 -22.21 4.57
N ASP A 153 -7.10 -22.06 3.44
CA ASP A 153 -5.65 -22.30 3.33
C ASP A 153 -4.87 -21.33 4.22
N MET A 154 -5.18 -20.04 4.12
CA MET A 154 -4.56 -19.01 4.96
C MET A 154 -4.82 -19.26 6.46
N ASN A 155 -6.04 -19.60 6.84
CA ASN A 155 -6.40 -19.87 8.23
C ASN A 155 -5.73 -21.14 8.77
N GLY A 156 -5.45 -22.11 7.89
CA GLY A 156 -4.67 -23.31 8.23
C GLY A 156 -3.23 -22.98 8.61
N VAL A 157 -2.67 -21.93 8.01
CA VAL A 157 -1.32 -21.39 8.35
C VAL A 157 -1.37 -20.49 9.57
N ALA A 158 -2.47 -19.78 9.80
CA ALA A 158 -2.64 -18.73 10.83
C ALA A 158 -1.50 -17.68 10.80
N PRO A 159 -1.31 -16.95 9.69
CA PRO A 159 -0.15 -16.10 9.50
C PRO A 159 -0.18 -14.88 10.44
N ASP A 160 1.02 -14.40 10.83
CA ASP A 160 1.14 -13.15 11.56
C ASP A 160 0.79 -11.94 10.69
N VAL A 161 1.18 -11.98 9.41
CA VAL A 161 1.01 -10.91 8.44
C VAL A 161 0.49 -11.47 7.12
N VAL A 162 -0.45 -10.74 6.50
CA VAL A 162 -0.93 -11.00 5.13
C VAL A 162 -0.58 -9.82 4.25
N PHE A 163 -0.03 -10.07 3.06
CA PHE A 163 0.10 -9.07 2.00
C PHE A 163 -0.96 -9.34 0.94
N ILE A 164 -1.77 -8.34 0.65
CA ILE A 164 -2.74 -8.35 -0.45
C ILE A 164 -2.15 -7.56 -1.62
N LEU A 165 -1.93 -8.26 -2.73
CA LEU A 165 -1.36 -7.78 -3.99
C LEU A 165 -2.43 -7.64 -5.08
N LEU A 166 -3.70 -7.54 -4.67
CA LEU A 166 -4.84 -7.33 -5.57
C LEU A 166 -4.99 -5.83 -5.87
N ASP A 167 -5.71 -5.51 -6.96
CA ASP A 167 -6.15 -4.13 -7.23
C ASP A 167 -7.10 -3.61 -6.13
N GLY A 168 -7.38 -2.30 -6.15
CA GLY A 168 -8.13 -1.66 -5.08
C GLY A 168 -9.54 -2.17 -4.90
N GLN A 169 -10.26 -2.39 -6.00
CA GLN A 169 -11.64 -2.89 -5.98
C GLN A 169 -11.68 -4.32 -5.44
N SER A 170 -10.85 -5.19 -5.99
CA SER A 170 -10.73 -6.59 -5.56
C SER A 170 -10.28 -6.70 -4.09
N THR A 171 -9.38 -5.82 -3.66
CA THR A 171 -8.94 -5.75 -2.24
C THR A 171 -10.09 -5.36 -1.31
N MET A 172 -10.90 -4.37 -1.70
CA MET A 172 -12.06 -3.95 -0.93
C MET A 172 -13.09 -5.10 -0.81
N GLU A 173 -13.50 -5.67 -1.92
CA GLU A 173 -14.47 -6.77 -1.97
C GLU A 173 -14.01 -7.96 -1.11
N PHE A 174 -12.75 -8.36 -1.28
CA PHE A 174 -12.17 -9.44 -0.49
C PHE A 174 -12.20 -9.16 1.02
N LEU A 175 -11.80 -7.96 1.45
CA LEU A 175 -11.70 -7.63 2.87
C LEU A 175 -13.04 -7.34 3.53
N GLU A 176 -13.97 -6.67 2.85
CA GLU A 176 -15.30 -6.39 3.42
C GLU A 176 -16.04 -7.67 3.77
N GLU A 177 -15.96 -8.69 2.93
CA GLU A 177 -16.65 -9.95 3.16
C GLU A 177 -15.90 -10.91 4.08
N ASN A 178 -14.56 -10.86 4.09
CA ASN A 178 -13.76 -11.94 4.67
C ASN A 178 -12.87 -11.53 5.83
N ARG A 179 -12.63 -10.22 6.08
CA ARG A 179 -11.76 -9.76 7.19
C ARG A 179 -12.10 -10.41 8.53
N ALA A 180 -13.38 -10.57 8.84
CA ALA A 180 -13.84 -11.17 10.09
C ALA A 180 -13.55 -12.68 10.18
N LYS A 181 -13.38 -13.36 9.03
CA LYS A 181 -13.06 -14.79 8.94
C LYS A 181 -11.55 -15.05 8.95
N MET A 182 -10.72 -14.02 8.77
CA MET A 182 -9.27 -14.14 8.64
C MET A 182 -8.60 -14.35 10.00
N ASN A 183 -7.88 -15.45 10.16
CA ASN A 183 -7.03 -15.72 11.31
C ASN A 183 -5.62 -15.14 11.11
N ALA A 184 -5.54 -13.84 10.91
CA ALA A 184 -4.31 -13.09 10.74
C ALA A 184 -4.33 -11.86 11.65
N LYS A 185 -3.16 -11.32 12.02
CA LYS A 185 -3.05 -10.16 12.94
C LYS A 185 -2.92 -8.84 12.21
N LEU A 186 -2.25 -8.85 11.05
CA LEU A 186 -1.98 -7.66 10.26
C LEU A 186 -2.17 -7.97 8.78
N CYS A 187 -2.93 -7.14 8.08
CA CYS A 187 -3.10 -7.17 6.65
C CYS A 187 -2.53 -5.88 6.04
N LEU A 188 -1.61 -6.00 5.08
CA LEU A 188 -1.09 -4.90 4.29
C LEU A 188 -1.64 -4.99 2.87
N CYS A 189 -2.39 -3.98 2.45
CA CYS A 189 -2.89 -3.84 1.08
C CYS A 189 -1.89 -3.00 0.30
N ILE A 190 -1.08 -3.63 -0.55
CA ILE A 190 0.03 -3.01 -1.26
C ILE A 190 -0.07 -3.12 -2.79
N GLY A 191 -1.05 -3.86 -3.32
CA GLY A 191 -1.11 -4.19 -4.75
C GLY A 191 -1.15 -2.98 -5.69
N GLU A 192 -2.02 -1.99 -5.45
CA GLU A 192 -2.02 -0.76 -6.28
C GLU A 192 -0.80 0.13 -6.05
N ALA A 193 -0.24 0.11 -4.87
CA ALA A 193 0.93 0.90 -4.52
C ALA A 193 2.24 0.20 -4.87
N GLU A 194 2.21 -1.09 -5.22
CA GLU A 194 3.40 -1.84 -5.60
C GLU A 194 4.12 -1.17 -6.77
N GLU A 195 3.40 -0.79 -7.83
CA GLU A 195 3.98 -0.08 -8.95
C GLU A 195 4.56 1.28 -8.54
N GLU A 196 3.87 2.06 -7.72
CA GLU A 196 4.31 3.40 -7.32
C GLU A 196 5.46 3.36 -6.34
N VAL A 197 5.40 2.44 -5.37
CA VAL A 197 6.52 2.19 -4.44
C VAL A 197 7.77 1.74 -5.21
N LEU A 198 7.59 1.00 -6.32
CA LEU A 198 8.69 0.53 -7.17
C LEU A 198 9.14 1.59 -8.18
N GLN A 199 8.24 2.41 -8.72
CA GLN A 199 8.56 3.37 -9.79
C GLN A 199 9.23 4.66 -9.31
N GLU A 200 8.84 5.22 -8.18
CA GLU A 200 9.46 6.46 -7.69
C GLU A 200 10.91 6.29 -7.21
N ILE A 201 11.35 5.06 -7.04
CA ILE A 201 12.69 4.76 -6.55
C ILE A 201 13.76 4.84 -7.66
N GLY A 202 13.39 4.90 -8.92
CA GLY A 202 14.36 4.63 -9.96
C GLY A 202 14.30 5.43 -11.24
N LEU A 203 14.06 6.73 -11.20
CA LEU A 203 14.22 7.55 -12.40
C LEU A 203 15.69 7.74 -12.86
N GLU A 204 16.68 7.37 -12.05
CA GLU A 204 18.10 7.34 -12.44
C GLU A 204 18.87 6.24 -11.72
N THR A 205 19.11 5.13 -12.41
CA THR A 205 20.31 4.27 -12.43
C THR A 205 20.55 3.24 -11.34
N GLU A 206 19.99 3.27 -10.15
CA GLU A 206 20.18 2.14 -9.23
C GLU A 206 18.87 1.69 -8.59
N VAL A 207 18.50 0.44 -8.86
CA VAL A 207 17.44 -0.25 -8.13
C VAL A 207 17.77 -0.17 -6.64
N PRO A 208 16.91 0.39 -5.78
CA PRO A 208 17.20 0.50 -4.37
C PRO A 208 17.60 -0.83 -3.75
N ASN A 209 18.51 -0.76 -2.78
CA ASN A 209 19.00 -1.98 -2.12
C ASN A 209 17.88 -2.82 -1.53
N PHE A 210 16.78 -2.20 -1.14
CA PHE A 210 15.57 -2.88 -0.68
C PHE A 210 14.94 -3.73 -1.79
N ILE A 211 14.76 -3.19 -2.99
CA ILE A 211 14.21 -3.89 -4.17
C ILE A 211 15.19 -4.95 -4.67
N LYS A 212 16.51 -4.66 -4.64
CA LYS A 212 17.55 -5.65 -4.90
C LYS A 212 17.45 -6.81 -3.90
N ARG A 213 17.26 -6.51 -2.62
CA ARG A 213 17.09 -7.52 -1.58
C ARG A 213 15.83 -8.36 -1.74
N LEU A 214 14.75 -7.80 -2.27
CA LEU A 214 13.52 -8.53 -2.58
C LEU A 214 13.57 -9.22 -3.95
N GLY A 215 14.63 -8.99 -4.76
CA GLY A 215 14.78 -9.53 -6.11
C GLY A 215 13.68 -9.08 -7.08
N LEU A 216 13.02 -7.97 -6.76
CA LEU A 216 11.95 -7.39 -7.57
C LEU A 216 12.49 -6.59 -8.76
N GLU A 217 13.81 -6.68 -9.05
CA GLU A 217 14.47 -5.98 -10.16
C GLU A 217 13.86 -6.31 -11.52
N GLY A 218 13.50 -7.57 -11.73
CA GLY A 218 12.90 -8.03 -12.99
C GLY A 218 11.47 -7.53 -13.17
N VAL A 219 10.69 -7.50 -12.09
CA VAL A 219 9.33 -6.91 -12.06
C VAL A 219 9.44 -5.42 -12.26
N TYR A 220 10.32 -4.77 -11.51
CA TYR A 220 10.62 -3.35 -11.61
C TYR A 220 10.97 -2.94 -13.05
N LYS A 221 11.90 -3.65 -13.71
CA LYS A 221 12.27 -3.37 -15.11
C LYS A 221 11.10 -3.60 -16.08
N ARG A 222 10.34 -4.69 -15.92
CA ARG A 222 9.21 -5.01 -16.81
C ARG A 222 8.05 -4.02 -16.67
N ILE A 223 7.74 -3.61 -15.46
CA ILE A 223 6.71 -2.62 -15.15
C ILE A 223 7.20 -1.24 -15.63
N PHE A 224 8.46 -0.91 -15.36
CA PHE A 224 9.07 0.35 -15.79
C PHE A 224 9.12 0.51 -17.31
N GLU A 225 9.46 -0.54 -18.05
CA GLU A 225 9.49 -0.53 -19.52
C GLU A 225 8.10 -0.46 -20.16
N LYS A 226 7.09 -1.12 -19.59
CA LYS A 226 5.72 -1.14 -20.13
C LYS A 226 4.83 0.04 -19.71
N HIS A 227 5.03 0.60 -18.52
CA HIS A 227 4.11 1.57 -17.90
C HIS A 227 4.63 3.01 -17.83
N ASN A 228 5.84 3.28 -18.28
CA ASN A 228 6.44 4.61 -18.19
C ASN A 228 5.57 5.73 -18.82
N LEU A 229 4.83 5.43 -19.89
CA LEU A 229 3.91 6.38 -20.52
C LEU A 229 2.63 6.57 -19.70
N SER A 230 2.05 5.50 -19.16
CA SER A 230 0.80 5.57 -18.40
C SER A 230 1.02 6.27 -17.04
N HIS A 231 2.11 5.96 -16.34
CA HIS A 231 2.45 6.61 -15.08
C HIS A 231 2.76 8.11 -15.24
N THR A 232 3.50 8.47 -16.29
CA THR A 232 3.78 9.89 -16.58
C THR A 232 2.49 10.67 -16.87
N VAL A 233 1.54 10.07 -17.58
CA VAL A 233 0.23 10.67 -17.85
C VAL A 233 -0.59 10.77 -16.58
N LEU A 234 -0.66 9.70 -15.78
CA LEU A 234 -1.33 9.68 -14.47
C LEU A 234 -0.77 10.76 -13.53
N LYS A 235 0.55 10.86 -13.43
CA LYS A 235 1.23 11.89 -12.62
C LYS A 235 0.88 13.30 -13.06
N LYS A 236 0.85 13.58 -14.36
CA LYS A 236 0.44 14.88 -14.88
C LYS A 236 -1.02 15.19 -14.59
N MET A 237 -1.91 14.19 -14.75
CA MET A 237 -3.33 14.35 -14.43
C MET A 237 -3.54 14.59 -12.93
N PHE A 238 -2.86 13.84 -12.09
CA PHE A 238 -2.88 13.99 -10.64
C PHE A 238 -2.41 15.39 -10.22
N GLN A 239 -1.27 15.84 -10.73
CA GLN A 239 -0.75 17.20 -10.44
C GLN A 239 -1.69 18.31 -10.91
N LYS A 240 -2.38 18.11 -12.05
CA LYS A 240 -3.38 19.07 -12.53
C LYS A 240 -4.58 19.13 -11.60
N LYS A 241 -5.10 17.99 -11.16
CA LYS A 241 -6.24 17.92 -10.22
C LYS A 241 -5.88 18.51 -8.85
N ILE A 242 -4.69 18.24 -8.33
CA ILE A 242 -4.20 18.85 -7.07
C ILE A 242 -4.15 20.37 -7.17
N LYS A 243 -3.62 20.93 -8.27
CA LYS A 243 -3.59 22.39 -8.47
C LYS A 243 -4.98 22.99 -8.54
N GLN A 244 -5.93 22.27 -9.13
CA GLN A 244 -7.31 22.72 -9.20
C GLN A 244 -7.97 22.69 -7.82
N GLU A 245 -7.80 21.63 -7.05
CA GLU A 245 -8.28 21.52 -5.67
C GLU A 245 -7.70 22.63 -4.77
N ASP A 246 -6.38 22.89 -4.87
CA ASP A 246 -5.72 23.95 -4.10
C ASP A 246 -6.27 25.35 -4.47
N PHE A 247 -6.54 25.59 -5.75
CA PHE A 247 -7.12 26.86 -6.24
C PHE A 247 -8.56 27.08 -5.75
N GLU A 248 -9.39 26.03 -5.79
CA GLU A 248 -10.77 26.08 -5.29
C GLU A 248 -10.78 26.36 -3.78
N GLN A 249 -9.94 25.68 -3.00
CA GLN A 249 -9.80 25.91 -1.56
C GLN A 249 -9.30 27.32 -1.21
N GLU A 250 -8.44 27.94 -2.06
CA GLU A 250 -8.01 29.31 -1.86
C GLU A 250 -9.12 30.32 -2.17
N GLN A 251 -9.97 30.03 -3.15
CA GLN A 251 -11.14 30.88 -3.47
C GLN A 251 -12.17 30.83 -2.35
N ASP A 252 -12.52 29.66 -1.86
CA ASP A 252 -13.47 29.49 -0.76
C ASP A 252 -13.02 30.25 0.49
N ARG A 253 -11.72 30.16 0.84
CA ARG A 253 -11.16 30.90 1.99
C ARG A 253 -11.23 32.44 1.82
N LYS A 254 -11.09 32.94 0.60
CA LYS A 254 -11.21 34.37 0.32
C LYS A 254 -12.64 34.86 0.44
N THR A 255 -13.59 34.08 -0.09
CA THR A 255 -15.02 34.37 0.01
C THR A 255 -15.49 34.40 1.47
N GLU A 256 -15.06 33.44 2.30
CA GLU A 256 -15.36 33.43 3.73
C GLU A 256 -14.74 34.59 4.53
N GLN A 257 -13.63 35.18 4.03
CA GLN A 257 -13.00 36.35 4.67
C GLN A 257 -13.67 37.67 4.26
N ASP A 258 -14.23 37.73 3.06
CA ASP A 258 -14.93 38.94 2.55
C ASP A 258 -16.37 39.02 3.12
N GLU A 259 -16.94 37.91 3.64
CA GLU A 259 -18.26 37.90 4.28
C GLU A 259 -18.23 38.19 5.81
N LYS A 260 -17.06 38.40 6.41
CA LYS A 260 -16.84 38.73 7.84
C LYS A 260 -16.42 40.18 8.02
#